data_df7cb1fc62f158b27c544f19e5fb3d9a
#
_entry.id   df7cb1fc62f158b27c544f19e5fb3d9a
#
_cell.length_a   1.000
_cell.length_b   1.000
_cell.length_c   1.000
_cell.angle_alpha   90.00
_cell.angle_beta   90.00
_cell.angle_gamma   90.00
#
_symmetry.space_group_name_H-M   'P 1'
#
loop_
_entity.id
_entity.type
_entity.pdbx_description
1 polymer ?
#
loop_
_entity_poly.entity_id
_entity_poly.type
_entity_poly.pdbx_seq_one_letter_code
_entity_poly.pdbx_strand_id
1 'polypeptide(L)'
;MRALTSVALDALADGAAARGGPLPHGGPDEVAARTRALISPVLPEEGVGAQDALYDVVRAAAQGAADPSDPRCAAHLHCPPLAMAAAADLAASALNPSMDSWDQAPAAAVIEEAVTAELARVVYPEAEAADAIVTSGGTESNLVALLLARERAQARGERTVQVLVGENAHHSVRRAAWILGLPTPITVDCRAGRMLPAALDRALASLGGAPALVVATAGTTDEGLIDPLPQLAEVAAGFGAELHVDAAYGGPLLFSRDLAPLLHGIEQAVSVTYDLHKLGWQPVAAGVLAVRDRTSLGALSLRADYLNADDDTEAGLPDLLGRSIRTSRRPDVLKIATTLRALGREGVGGLVEHCVDTARRFAESVDRHPALRRRDGDAGISTVLFRPLAADALVDEAGDEAGDALVAAIRRELLAEGRAVLGRAVAEDHDGVRRLWLKATLLHPRATADDLRPLLELVAERARSLAEPQPATAGDAVAATLPGQQGAGLETVSV
;
A
#
# COMPACT_ATOMS: atom_id res chain seq x y z
N MET A 1 -2.46 -28.21 17.95
CA MET A 1 -2.88 -26.89 17.47
C MET A 1 -3.14 -25.94 18.65
N ARG A 2 -4.19 -26.15 19.49
CA ARG A 2 -4.58 -25.18 20.55
C ARG A 2 -3.43 -24.80 21.50
N ALA A 3 -2.64 -25.76 22.01
CA ALA A 3 -1.48 -25.46 22.87
C ALA A 3 -0.41 -24.63 22.17
N LEU A 4 -0.08 -24.93 20.91
CA LEU A 4 0.89 -24.15 20.13
C LEU A 4 0.36 -22.75 19.78
N THR A 5 -0.95 -22.59 19.58
CA THR A 5 -1.54 -21.25 19.41
C THR A 5 -1.38 -20.38 20.67
N SER A 6 -1.52 -20.99 21.88
CA SER A 6 -1.23 -20.29 23.12
C SER A 6 0.22 -19.83 23.22
N VAL A 7 1.16 -20.72 22.92
CA VAL A 7 2.61 -20.37 22.88
C VAL A 7 2.89 -19.20 21.92
N ALA A 8 2.26 -19.21 20.74
CA ALA A 8 2.44 -18.10 19.78
C ALA A 8 1.89 -16.77 20.33
N LEU A 9 0.72 -16.78 21.01
CA LEU A 9 0.14 -15.58 21.60
C LEU A 9 1.01 -15.05 22.77
N ASP A 10 1.54 -15.93 23.60
CA ASP A 10 2.45 -15.56 24.69
C ASP A 10 3.74 -14.95 24.12
N ALA A 11 4.33 -15.57 23.09
CA ALA A 11 5.53 -15.08 22.42
C ALA A 11 5.33 -13.70 21.75
N LEU A 12 4.14 -13.46 21.14
CA LEU A 12 3.77 -12.15 20.59
C LEU A 12 3.71 -11.09 21.70
N ALA A 13 3.10 -11.41 22.85
CA ALA A 13 2.98 -10.49 23.99
C ALA A 13 4.37 -10.16 24.58
N ASP A 14 5.19 -11.17 24.81
CA ASP A 14 6.53 -11.00 25.37
C ASP A 14 7.46 -10.24 24.42
N GLY A 15 7.37 -10.50 23.12
CA GLY A 15 8.12 -9.77 22.09
C GLY A 15 7.70 -8.30 22.01
N ALA A 16 6.40 -8.01 22.07
CA ALA A 16 5.88 -6.64 22.09
C ALA A 16 6.31 -5.89 23.35
N ALA A 17 6.26 -6.54 24.53
CA ALA A 17 6.74 -5.97 25.79
C ALA A 17 8.26 -5.66 25.72
N ALA A 18 9.05 -6.56 25.15
CA ALA A 18 10.50 -6.38 24.99
C ALA A 18 10.87 -5.28 23.98
N ARG A 19 10.02 -5.00 22.97
CA ARG A 19 10.18 -3.88 22.02
C ARG A 19 10.00 -2.52 22.69
N GLY A 20 8.97 -2.37 23.52
CA GLY A 20 8.74 -1.19 24.36
C GLY A 20 8.26 0.07 23.65
N GLY A 21 7.90 0.01 22.36
CA GLY A 21 7.46 1.17 21.58
C GLY A 21 6.90 0.80 20.19
N PRO A 22 6.61 1.80 19.34
CA PRO A 22 6.06 1.58 18.00
C PRO A 22 7.03 0.88 17.04
N LEU A 23 8.35 0.93 17.36
CA LEU A 23 9.42 0.32 16.59
C LEU A 23 10.57 -0.07 17.53
N PRO A 24 11.33 -1.14 17.26
CA PRO A 24 12.54 -1.44 18.03
C PRO A 24 13.58 -0.33 17.87
N HIS A 25 14.22 0.06 18.99
CA HIS A 25 15.30 1.04 19.00
C HIS A 25 16.62 0.46 18.45
N GLY A 26 17.57 1.33 18.10
CA GLY A 26 18.96 1.01 17.79
C GLY A 26 19.26 0.80 16.30
N GLY A 27 18.25 0.96 15.44
CA GLY A 27 18.44 0.86 13.98
C GLY A 27 18.69 -0.55 13.45
N PRO A 28 19.03 -0.70 12.15
CA PRO A 28 19.06 -2.00 11.47
C PRO A 28 20.05 -3.00 12.06
N ASP A 29 21.25 -2.56 12.42
CA ASP A 29 22.32 -3.45 12.89
C ASP A 29 22.02 -4.06 14.25
N GLU A 30 21.52 -3.25 15.20
CA GLU A 30 21.13 -3.74 16.51
C GLU A 30 19.92 -4.68 16.44
N VAL A 31 18.91 -4.34 15.63
CA VAL A 31 17.74 -5.22 15.39
C VAL A 31 18.21 -6.54 14.80
N ALA A 32 19.10 -6.52 13.81
CA ALA A 32 19.65 -7.72 13.20
C ALA A 32 20.43 -8.57 14.21
N ALA A 33 21.27 -7.95 15.04
CA ALA A 33 22.05 -8.67 16.06
C ALA A 33 21.15 -9.33 17.10
N ARG A 34 20.15 -8.61 17.63
CA ARG A 34 19.17 -9.16 18.59
C ARG A 34 18.35 -10.30 18.01
N THR A 35 17.86 -10.13 16.77
CA THR A 35 17.07 -11.16 16.11
C THR A 35 17.89 -12.42 15.89
N ARG A 36 19.13 -12.31 15.36
CA ARG A 36 20.01 -13.46 15.16
C ARG A 36 20.34 -14.19 16.47
N ALA A 37 20.57 -13.46 17.54
CA ALA A 37 20.86 -14.05 18.86
C ALA A 37 19.70 -14.93 19.37
N LEU A 38 18.46 -14.62 19.03
CA LEU A 38 17.29 -15.39 19.44
C LEU A 38 17.03 -16.64 18.59
N ILE A 39 17.36 -16.59 17.28
CA ILE A 39 16.97 -17.65 16.35
C ILE A 39 18.13 -18.50 15.83
N SER A 40 19.38 -18.24 16.26
CA SER A 40 20.53 -19.00 15.76
C SER A 40 20.87 -20.20 16.64
N PRO A 41 21.25 -21.34 16.04
CA PRO A 41 21.24 -21.62 14.61
C PRO A 41 19.81 -21.90 14.09
N VAL A 42 19.48 -21.40 12.89
CA VAL A 42 18.15 -21.61 12.27
C VAL A 42 17.91 -23.08 11.90
N LEU A 43 19.00 -23.79 11.59
CA LEU A 43 18.98 -25.22 11.32
C LEU A 43 19.99 -25.92 12.27
N PRO A 44 19.59 -26.27 13.50
CA PRO A 44 20.43 -27.01 14.42
C PRO A 44 20.55 -28.51 14.03
N GLU A 45 21.62 -29.16 14.46
CA GLU A 45 21.79 -30.61 14.23
C GLU A 45 20.69 -31.41 14.93
N GLU A 46 20.32 -31.05 16.15
CA GLU A 46 19.21 -31.63 16.90
C GLU A 46 18.13 -30.55 17.12
N GLY A 47 16.87 -30.89 16.80
CA GLY A 47 15.74 -29.96 16.93
C GLY A 47 15.43 -29.60 18.38
N VAL A 48 15.17 -28.33 18.64
CA VAL A 48 14.85 -27.79 20.00
C VAL A 48 13.41 -28.11 20.44
N GLY A 49 12.60 -28.70 19.58
CA GLY A 49 11.19 -28.99 19.85
C GLY A 49 10.24 -27.87 19.37
N ALA A 50 8.98 -28.25 19.14
CA ALA A 50 8.00 -27.38 18.47
C ALA A 50 7.61 -26.16 19.30
N GLN A 51 7.55 -26.26 20.63
CA GLN A 51 7.15 -25.13 21.51
C GLN A 51 8.25 -24.08 21.59
N ASP A 52 9.49 -24.50 21.84
CA ASP A 52 10.61 -23.59 22.00
C ASP A 52 10.95 -22.92 20.67
N ALA A 53 10.99 -23.68 19.56
CA ALA A 53 11.21 -23.12 18.23
C ALA A 53 10.13 -22.07 17.85
N LEU A 54 8.86 -22.36 18.13
CA LEU A 54 7.76 -21.45 17.85
C LEU A 54 7.86 -20.18 18.71
N TYR A 55 8.12 -20.36 20.02
CA TYR A 55 8.27 -19.25 20.95
C TYR A 55 9.42 -18.32 20.56
N ASP A 56 10.61 -18.87 20.32
CA ASP A 56 11.80 -18.08 19.97
C ASP A 56 11.63 -17.29 18.69
N VAL A 57 11.15 -17.94 17.62
CA VAL A 57 10.98 -17.29 16.32
C VAL A 57 9.88 -16.20 16.37
N VAL A 58 8.73 -16.49 16.99
CA VAL A 58 7.63 -15.53 17.07
C VAL A 58 7.99 -14.36 17.99
N ARG A 59 8.64 -14.64 19.14
CA ARG A 59 9.13 -13.58 20.03
C ARG A 59 10.16 -12.67 19.33
N ALA A 60 11.12 -13.26 18.61
CA ALA A 60 12.13 -12.49 17.87
C ALA A 60 11.46 -11.60 16.80
N ALA A 61 10.49 -12.15 16.06
CA ALA A 61 9.73 -11.38 15.07
C ALA A 61 8.93 -10.24 15.71
N ALA A 62 8.22 -10.48 16.82
CA ALA A 62 7.42 -9.49 17.51
C ALA A 62 8.27 -8.39 18.19
N GLN A 63 9.43 -8.75 18.75
CA GLN A 63 10.38 -7.79 19.32
C GLN A 63 11.01 -6.90 18.24
N GLY A 64 11.25 -7.44 17.05
CA GLY A 64 11.82 -6.73 15.90
C GLY A 64 10.80 -6.05 14.99
N ALA A 65 9.51 -6.17 15.23
CA ALA A 65 8.45 -5.63 14.37
C ALA A 65 8.17 -4.15 14.64
N ALA A 66 7.68 -3.44 13.61
CA ALA A 66 6.88 -2.25 13.83
C ALA A 66 5.50 -2.63 14.38
N ASP A 67 4.93 -1.80 15.25
CA ASP A 67 3.60 -2.01 15.82
C ASP A 67 2.57 -1.09 15.19
N PRO A 68 1.80 -1.54 14.21
CA PRO A 68 0.77 -0.70 13.60
C PRO A 68 -0.40 -0.41 14.56
N SER A 69 -0.46 -1.05 15.74
CA SER A 69 -1.46 -0.75 16.77
C SER A 69 -1.04 0.41 17.69
N ASP A 70 0.21 0.85 17.65
CA ASP A 70 0.64 2.07 18.34
C ASP A 70 0.30 3.28 17.46
N PRO A 71 -0.45 4.29 17.95
CA PRO A 71 -0.79 5.49 17.17
C PRO A 71 0.41 6.24 16.61
N ARG A 72 1.59 6.12 17.23
CA ARG A 72 2.84 6.72 16.74
C ARG A 72 3.46 5.97 15.55
N CYS A 73 2.88 4.82 15.16
CA CYS A 73 3.22 4.12 13.92
C CYS A 73 2.30 4.62 12.80
N ALA A 74 2.54 5.83 12.32
CA ALA A 74 1.72 6.55 11.35
C ALA A 74 2.36 6.63 9.96
N ALA A 75 3.13 5.60 9.58
CA ALA A 75 3.77 5.55 8.26
C ALA A 75 3.24 4.40 7.42
N HIS A 76 3.44 4.56 6.10
CA HIS A 76 3.02 3.58 5.11
C HIS A 76 1.48 3.39 5.07
N LEU A 77 1.04 2.43 4.29
CA LEU A 77 -0.35 1.97 4.27
C LEU A 77 -0.45 0.66 5.09
N HIS A 78 0.18 0.65 6.27
CA HIS A 78 0.27 -0.47 7.18
C HIS A 78 -0.68 -0.25 8.36
N CYS A 79 -1.58 -1.18 8.60
CA CYS A 79 -2.61 -1.11 9.63
C CYS A 79 -2.58 -2.33 10.55
N PRO A 80 -3.08 -2.24 11.80
CA PRO A 80 -3.29 -3.41 12.62
C PRO A 80 -4.42 -4.25 12.02
N PRO A 81 -4.25 -5.58 11.86
CA PRO A 81 -5.34 -6.42 11.38
C PRO A 81 -6.46 -6.53 12.42
N LEU A 82 -7.69 -6.70 11.96
CA LEU A 82 -8.79 -7.06 12.85
C LEU A 82 -8.55 -8.46 13.44
N ALA A 83 -8.78 -8.61 14.75
CA ALA A 83 -8.57 -9.89 15.44
C ALA A 83 -9.37 -11.04 14.82
N MET A 84 -10.58 -10.78 14.35
CA MET A 84 -11.41 -11.77 13.67
C MET A 84 -10.81 -12.19 12.32
N ALA A 85 -10.19 -11.25 11.59
CA ALA A 85 -9.54 -11.54 10.33
C ALA A 85 -8.27 -12.39 10.55
N ALA A 86 -7.47 -12.07 11.58
CA ALA A 86 -6.31 -12.86 11.96
C ALA A 86 -6.69 -14.28 12.40
N ALA A 87 -7.80 -14.44 13.15
CA ALA A 87 -8.32 -15.75 13.55
C ALA A 87 -8.82 -16.58 12.34
N ALA A 88 -9.48 -15.94 11.37
CA ALA A 88 -9.87 -16.61 10.12
C ALA A 88 -8.67 -16.97 9.25
N ASP A 89 -7.61 -16.17 9.28
CA ASP A 89 -6.34 -16.44 8.62
C ASP A 89 -5.62 -17.66 9.21
N LEU A 90 -5.66 -17.83 10.53
CA LEU A 90 -5.22 -19.07 11.19
C LEU A 90 -6.03 -20.28 10.73
N ALA A 91 -7.36 -20.16 10.56
CA ALA A 91 -8.19 -21.23 10.06
C ALA A 91 -7.80 -21.62 8.61
N ALA A 92 -7.55 -20.62 7.75
CA ALA A 92 -7.07 -20.86 6.39
C ALA A 92 -5.72 -21.60 6.38
N SER A 93 -4.80 -21.24 7.29
CA SER A 93 -3.52 -21.96 7.45
C SER A 93 -3.69 -23.39 7.96
N ALA A 94 -4.65 -23.62 8.85
CA ALA A 94 -4.90 -24.95 9.43
C ALA A 94 -5.58 -25.91 8.44
N LEU A 95 -6.48 -25.40 7.60
CA LEU A 95 -7.14 -26.17 6.53
C LEU A 95 -6.18 -26.44 5.36
N ASN A 96 -5.32 -25.47 5.06
CA ASN A 96 -4.30 -25.51 4.00
C ASN A 96 -4.81 -26.00 2.63
N PRO A 97 -5.97 -25.59 2.13
CA PRO A 97 -6.41 -25.96 0.79
C PRO A 97 -5.65 -25.17 -0.27
N SER A 98 -5.51 -25.74 -1.47
CA SER A 98 -5.09 -25.00 -2.65
C SER A 98 -6.31 -24.63 -3.52
N MET A 99 -6.40 -23.36 -3.88
CA MET A 99 -7.50 -22.83 -4.69
C MET A 99 -7.25 -22.99 -6.21
N ASP A 100 -6.62 -24.06 -6.62
CA ASP A 100 -6.31 -24.38 -8.02
C ASP A 100 -7.25 -25.44 -8.62
N SER A 101 -7.88 -26.29 -7.80
CA SER A 101 -8.88 -27.24 -8.23
C SER A 101 -10.02 -27.36 -7.21
N TRP A 102 -11.19 -27.76 -7.69
CA TRP A 102 -12.38 -27.84 -6.86
C TRP A 102 -12.25 -28.90 -5.75
N ASP A 103 -11.67 -30.06 -6.05
CA ASP A 103 -11.51 -31.16 -5.11
C ASP A 103 -10.59 -30.85 -3.92
N GLN A 104 -9.66 -29.92 -4.10
CA GLN A 104 -8.80 -29.42 -3.01
C GLN A 104 -9.47 -28.34 -2.15
N ALA A 105 -10.42 -27.58 -2.71
CA ALA A 105 -11.00 -26.40 -2.05
C ALA A 105 -12.52 -26.26 -2.27
N PRO A 106 -13.35 -27.29 -2.10
CA PRO A 106 -14.76 -27.25 -2.50
C PRO A 106 -15.55 -26.08 -1.88
N ALA A 107 -15.51 -25.96 -0.56
CA ALA A 107 -16.22 -24.89 0.15
C ALA A 107 -15.58 -23.53 -0.02
N ALA A 108 -14.24 -23.46 -0.10
CA ALA A 108 -13.53 -22.20 -0.26
C ALA A 108 -13.78 -21.59 -1.65
N ALA A 109 -13.96 -22.40 -2.69
CA ALA A 109 -14.34 -21.96 -4.03
C ALA A 109 -15.70 -21.23 -4.03
N VAL A 110 -16.71 -21.83 -3.38
CA VAL A 110 -18.04 -21.21 -3.25
C VAL A 110 -18.01 -19.92 -2.43
N ILE A 111 -17.21 -19.91 -1.36
CA ILE A 111 -17.03 -18.70 -0.55
C ILE A 111 -16.36 -17.60 -1.38
N GLU A 112 -15.35 -17.95 -2.18
CA GLU A 112 -14.68 -16.99 -3.06
C GLU A 112 -15.64 -16.41 -4.08
N GLU A 113 -16.41 -17.23 -4.77
CA GLU A 113 -17.42 -16.79 -5.74
C GLU A 113 -18.42 -15.79 -5.11
N ALA A 114 -18.99 -16.14 -3.95
CA ALA A 114 -19.94 -15.30 -3.26
C ALA A 114 -19.33 -13.96 -2.81
N VAL A 115 -18.13 -13.98 -2.27
CA VAL A 115 -17.43 -12.76 -1.79
C VAL A 115 -17.01 -11.88 -2.95
N THR A 116 -16.42 -12.44 -4.02
CA THR A 116 -15.95 -11.65 -5.16
C THR A 116 -17.11 -11.01 -5.92
N ALA A 117 -18.26 -11.69 -6.01
CA ALA A 117 -19.48 -11.11 -6.57
C ALA A 117 -19.95 -9.88 -5.77
N GLU A 118 -19.96 -9.94 -4.44
CA GLU A 118 -20.30 -8.77 -3.61
C GLU A 118 -19.28 -7.65 -3.73
N LEU A 119 -17.99 -7.97 -3.73
CA LEU A 119 -16.91 -7.00 -3.88
C LEU A 119 -16.96 -6.29 -5.24
N ALA A 120 -17.34 -7.01 -6.32
CA ALA A 120 -17.57 -6.42 -7.62
C ALA A 120 -18.76 -5.45 -7.63
N ARG A 121 -19.87 -5.81 -6.96
CA ARG A 121 -21.06 -4.93 -6.84
C ARG A 121 -20.79 -3.66 -6.05
N VAL A 122 -19.86 -3.69 -5.11
CA VAL A 122 -19.43 -2.47 -4.39
C VAL A 122 -18.87 -1.43 -5.37
N VAL A 123 -18.16 -1.87 -6.40
CA VAL A 123 -17.57 -1.00 -7.45
C VAL A 123 -18.55 -0.72 -8.57
N TYR A 124 -19.28 -1.74 -9.01
CA TYR A 124 -20.15 -1.72 -10.19
C TYR A 124 -21.59 -2.13 -9.86
N PRO A 125 -22.32 -1.28 -9.10
CA PRO A 125 -23.65 -1.65 -8.62
C PRO A 125 -24.67 -1.94 -9.74
N GLU A 126 -24.50 -1.33 -10.91
CA GLU A 126 -25.42 -1.45 -12.06
C GLU A 126 -24.94 -2.42 -13.14
N ALA A 127 -23.74 -3.02 -12.98
CA ALA A 127 -23.19 -3.93 -14.00
C ALA A 127 -23.41 -5.39 -13.61
N GLU A 128 -24.44 -6.04 -14.21
CA GLU A 128 -24.76 -7.46 -13.95
C GLU A 128 -23.62 -8.43 -14.31
N ALA A 129 -22.78 -8.06 -15.28
CA ALA A 129 -21.64 -8.85 -15.72
C ALA A 129 -20.37 -8.63 -14.88
N ALA A 130 -20.42 -7.76 -13.86
CA ALA A 130 -19.26 -7.49 -13.03
C ALA A 130 -18.81 -8.72 -12.23
N ASP A 131 -17.50 -8.83 -12.03
CA ASP A 131 -16.88 -9.87 -11.21
C ASP A 131 -15.59 -9.33 -10.57
N ALA A 132 -15.00 -10.07 -9.65
CA ALA A 132 -13.72 -9.73 -9.06
C ALA A 132 -12.87 -10.97 -8.80
N ILE A 133 -11.58 -10.78 -8.63
CA ILE A 133 -10.64 -11.81 -8.16
C ILE A 133 -9.89 -11.33 -6.94
N VAL A 134 -9.52 -12.28 -6.06
CA VAL A 134 -8.65 -12.02 -4.91
C VAL A 134 -7.20 -12.14 -5.34
N THR A 135 -6.40 -11.11 -5.03
CA THR A 135 -4.97 -11.02 -5.34
C THR A 135 -4.15 -10.86 -4.06
N SER A 136 -2.83 -10.89 -4.20
CA SER A 136 -1.92 -10.60 -3.07
C SER A 136 -1.89 -9.12 -2.68
N GLY A 137 -2.39 -8.22 -3.52
CA GLY A 137 -2.38 -6.77 -3.29
C GLY A 137 -2.37 -5.98 -4.59
N GLY A 138 -2.40 -4.65 -4.49
CA GLY A 138 -2.48 -3.74 -5.62
C GLY A 138 -1.43 -3.96 -6.71
N THR A 139 -0.23 -4.41 -6.35
CA THR A 139 0.81 -4.72 -7.33
C THR A 139 0.41 -5.87 -8.25
N GLU A 140 -0.13 -6.98 -7.71
CA GLU A 140 -0.65 -8.08 -8.52
C GLU A 140 -1.91 -7.67 -9.27
N SER A 141 -2.82 -6.93 -8.63
CA SER A 141 -4.03 -6.45 -9.26
C SER A 141 -3.74 -5.56 -10.47
N ASN A 142 -2.81 -4.61 -10.35
CA ASN A 142 -2.38 -3.75 -11.45
C ASN A 142 -1.69 -4.57 -12.57
N LEU A 143 -0.87 -5.56 -12.22
CA LEU A 143 -0.26 -6.47 -13.20
C LEU A 143 -1.32 -7.20 -14.02
N VAL A 144 -2.33 -7.77 -13.34
CA VAL A 144 -3.43 -8.47 -14.00
C VAL A 144 -4.28 -7.50 -14.83
N ALA A 145 -4.57 -6.30 -14.34
CA ALA A 145 -5.32 -5.30 -15.10
C ALA A 145 -4.63 -4.95 -16.44
N LEU A 146 -3.31 -4.74 -16.42
CA LEU A 146 -2.52 -4.48 -17.63
C LEU A 146 -2.46 -5.71 -18.54
N LEU A 147 -2.34 -6.92 -17.98
CA LEU A 147 -2.44 -8.18 -18.72
C LEU A 147 -3.76 -8.26 -19.46
N LEU A 148 -4.88 -8.06 -18.77
CA LEU A 148 -6.22 -8.11 -19.37
C LEU A 148 -6.39 -7.07 -20.48
N ALA A 149 -5.85 -5.86 -20.32
CA ALA A 149 -5.88 -4.83 -21.36
C ALA A 149 -5.06 -5.23 -22.59
N ARG A 150 -3.89 -5.85 -22.40
CA ARG A 150 -3.07 -6.40 -23.49
C ARG A 150 -3.83 -7.48 -24.25
N GLU A 151 -4.41 -8.45 -23.55
CA GLU A 151 -5.15 -9.56 -24.16
C GLU A 151 -6.38 -9.07 -24.94
N ARG A 152 -7.11 -8.07 -24.39
CA ARG A 152 -8.22 -7.45 -25.12
C ARG A 152 -7.77 -6.72 -26.39
N ALA A 153 -6.62 -6.02 -26.34
CA ALA A 153 -6.06 -5.38 -27.52
C ALA A 153 -5.66 -6.43 -28.56
N GLN A 154 -5.00 -7.51 -28.17
CA GLN A 154 -4.59 -8.61 -29.06
C GLN A 154 -5.80 -9.33 -29.67
N ALA A 155 -6.87 -9.55 -28.91
CA ALA A 155 -8.11 -10.14 -29.42
C ALA A 155 -8.77 -9.26 -30.50
N ARG A 156 -8.53 -7.95 -30.52
CA ARG A 156 -8.93 -7.01 -31.57
C ARG A 156 -7.96 -6.94 -32.76
N GLY A 157 -6.88 -7.74 -32.74
CA GLY A 157 -5.85 -7.77 -33.79
C GLY A 157 -4.75 -6.72 -33.61
N GLU A 158 -4.70 -6.04 -32.47
CA GLU A 158 -3.69 -5.04 -32.16
C GLU A 158 -2.43 -5.70 -31.61
N ARG A 159 -1.29 -5.11 -31.87
CA ARG A 159 0.01 -5.68 -31.45
C ARG A 159 0.32 -5.45 -29.97
N THR A 160 -0.16 -4.35 -29.41
CA THR A 160 0.14 -3.90 -28.04
C THR A 160 -0.88 -2.87 -27.58
N VAL A 161 -0.81 -2.49 -26.30
CA VAL A 161 -1.58 -1.39 -25.70
C VAL A 161 -0.61 -0.38 -25.10
N GLN A 162 -0.81 0.91 -25.37
CA GLN A 162 -0.04 1.98 -24.72
C GLN A 162 -0.68 2.32 -23.36
N VAL A 163 0.12 2.27 -22.30
CA VAL A 163 -0.31 2.66 -20.96
C VAL A 163 0.01 4.14 -20.73
N LEU A 164 -0.94 4.89 -20.18
CA LEU A 164 -0.77 6.27 -19.74
C LEU A 164 -1.00 6.36 -18.23
N VAL A 165 -0.11 7.01 -17.50
CA VAL A 165 -0.15 7.12 -16.03
C VAL A 165 0.14 8.55 -15.59
N GLY A 166 -0.47 9.00 -14.49
CA GLY A 166 -0.06 10.25 -13.86
C GLY A 166 1.35 10.17 -13.26
N GLU A 167 1.99 11.32 -13.07
CA GLU A 167 3.23 11.42 -12.29
C GLU A 167 3.06 10.88 -10.87
N ASN A 168 1.83 10.97 -10.33
CA ASN A 168 1.40 10.52 -9.00
C ASN A 168 1.14 9.01 -8.91
N ALA A 169 1.21 8.26 -10.03
CA ALA A 169 0.89 6.84 -10.06
C ALA A 169 1.90 5.99 -9.29
N HIS A 170 1.40 4.95 -8.63
CA HIS A 170 2.26 3.99 -7.95
C HIS A 170 3.17 3.26 -8.93
N HIS A 171 4.42 3.01 -8.51
CA HIS A 171 5.45 2.39 -9.37
C HIS A 171 5.08 0.98 -9.89
N SER A 172 4.10 0.30 -9.26
CA SER A 172 3.62 -1.03 -9.69
C SER A 172 3.14 -1.05 -11.13
N VAL A 173 2.53 0.04 -11.62
CA VAL A 173 2.04 0.13 -13.01
C VAL A 173 3.20 0.09 -14.01
N ARG A 174 4.27 0.86 -13.76
CA ARG A 174 5.47 0.84 -14.60
C ARG A 174 6.17 -0.52 -14.55
N ARG A 175 6.23 -1.13 -13.36
CA ARG A 175 6.77 -2.48 -13.17
C ARG A 175 5.94 -3.53 -13.91
N ALA A 176 4.62 -3.44 -13.86
CA ALA A 176 3.71 -4.32 -14.58
C ALA A 176 3.92 -4.22 -16.10
N ALA A 177 4.00 -3.00 -16.65
CA ALA A 177 4.29 -2.78 -18.05
C ALA A 177 5.62 -3.40 -18.46
N TRP A 178 6.67 -3.23 -17.65
CA TRP A 178 7.98 -3.85 -17.88
C TRP A 178 7.91 -5.39 -17.87
N ILE A 179 7.25 -6.00 -16.87
CA ILE A 179 7.09 -7.47 -16.78
C ILE A 179 6.37 -8.03 -18.01
N LEU A 180 5.33 -7.32 -18.48
CA LEU A 180 4.49 -7.74 -19.60
C LEU A 180 5.08 -7.43 -20.98
N GLY A 181 6.25 -6.79 -21.06
CA GLY A 181 6.85 -6.36 -22.31
C GLY A 181 6.05 -5.30 -23.05
N LEU A 182 5.24 -4.51 -22.34
CA LEU A 182 4.51 -3.39 -22.91
C LEU A 182 5.43 -2.19 -23.15
N PRO A 183 5.07 -1.27 -24.04
CA PRO A 183 5.79 -0.01 -24.21
C PRO A 183 5.90 0.74 -22.87
N THR A 184 6.99 1.51 -22.71
CA THR A 184 7.14 2.36 -21.53
C THR A 184 5.91 3.24 -21.35
N PRO A 185 5.29 3.24 -20.16
CA PRO A 185 4.12 4.07 -19.90
C PRO A 185 4.42 5.56 -20.12
N ILE A 186 3.51 6.23 -20.82
CA ILE A 186 3.56 7.68 -21.00
C ILE A 186 3.15 8.32 -19.67
N THR A 187 3.97 9.26 -19.20
CA THR A 187 3.68 10.04 -18.01
C THR A 187 2.83 11.24 -18.39
N VAL A 188 1.71 11.42 -17.70
CA VAL A 188 0.78 12.54 -17.85
C VAL A 188 1.01 13.52 -16.71
N ASP A 189 1.14 14.80 -17.02
CA ASP A 189 1.39 15.85 -16.04
C ASP A 189 0.32 15.88 -14.97
N CYS A 190 0.75 16.12 -13.73
CA CYS A 190 -0.11 16.35 -12.58
C CYS A 190 0.00 17.81 -12.11
N ARG A 191 -1.04 18.28 -11.44
CA ARG A 191 -1.03 19.55 -10.72
C ARG A 191 -1.67 19.36 -9.36
N ALA A 192 -1.06 19.91 -8.32
CA ALA A 192 -1.49 19.73 -6.94
C ALA A 192 -1.73 18.22 -6.62
N GLY A 193 -0.85 17.33 -7.12
CA GLY A 193 -0.89 15.90 -6.89
C GLY A 193 -1.97 15.12 -7.66
N ARG A 194 -2.66 15.71 -8.64
CA ARG A 194 -3.72 15.05 -9.44
C ARG A 194 -3.44 15.13 -10.93
N MET A 195 -3.74 14.07 -11.65
CA MET A 195 -3.61 14.01 -13.11
C MET A 195 -4.47 15.08 -13.77
N LEU A 196 -3.89 15.82 -14.73
CA LEU A 196 -4.59 16.86 -15.47
C LEU A 196 -5.35 16.28 -16.68
N PRO A 197 -6.70 16.42 -16.74
CA PRO A 197 -7.47 15.95 -17.90
C PRO A 197 -7.00 16.54 -19.23
N ALA A 198 -6.63 17.82 -19.27
CA ALA A 198 -6.11 18.45 -20.48
C ALA A 198 -4.73 17.91 -20.92
N ALA A 199 -3.89 17.43 -19.98
CA ALA A 199 -2.63 16.78 -20.32
C ALA A 199 -2.88 15.37 -20.85
N LEU A 200 -3.86 14.65 -20.27
CA LEU A 200 -4.30 13.35 -20.77
C LEU A 200 -4.85 13.45 -22.20
N ASP A 201 -5.70 14.44 -22.48
CA ASP A 201 -6.25 14.69 -23.81
C ASP A 201 -5.14 14.85 -24.86
N ARG A 202 -4.13 15.71 -24.59
CA ARG A 202 -2.97 15.88 -25.48
C ARG A 202 -2.17 14.61 -25.66
N ALA A 203 -1.97 13.84 -24.60
CA ALA A 203 -1.22 12.60 -24.65
C ALA A 203 -1.94 11.55 -25.51
N LEU A 204 -3.25 11.38 -25.34
CA LEU A 204 -4.07 10.46 -26.13
C LEU A 204 -4.14 10.89 -27.60
N ALA A 205 -4.31 12.20 -27.88
CA ALA A 205 -4.31 12.73 -29.23
C ALA A 205 -3.01 12.40 -29.99
N SER A 206 -1.87 12.38 -29.29
CA SER A 206 -0.58 12.06 -29.89
C SER A 206 -0.43 10.60 -30.31
N LEU A 207 -1.29 9.70 -29.83
CA LEU A 207 -1.27 8.27 -30.17
C LEU A 207 -1.94 7.96 -31.52
N GLY A 208 -2.64 8.91 -32.13
CA GLY A 208 -3.26 8.72 -33.45
C GLY A 208 -4.27 7.57 -33.53
N GLY A 209 -4.94 7.24 -32.41
CA GLY A 209 -5.94 6.18 -32.34
C GLY A 209 -5.40 4.79 -31.99
N ALA A 210 -4.11 4.68 -31.59
CA ALA A 210 -3.56 3.42 -31.08
C ALA A 210 -4.28 2.99 -29.78
N PRO A 211 -4.42 1.66 -29.52
CA PRO A 211 -5.01 1.17 -28.29
C PRO A 211 -4.32 1.72 -27.04
N ALA A 212 -5.09 2.23 -26.11
CA ALA A 212 -4.57 2.86 -24.91
C ALA A 212 -5.32 2.42 -23.65
N LEU A 213 -4.56 2.29 -22.54
CA LEU A 213 -5.07 2.12 -21.19
C LEU A 213 -4.64 3.31 -20.34
N VAL A 214 -5.58 4.09 -19.89
CA VAL A 214 -5.36 5.15 -18.91
C VAL A 214 -5.44 4.55 -17.51
N VAL A 215 -4.45 4.81 -16.66
CA VAL A 215 -4.45 4.40 -15.26
C VAL A 215 -4.56 5.65 -14.39
N ALA A 216 -5.75 5.87 -13.84
CA ALA A 216 -6.00 6.91 -12.85
C ALA A 216 -5.78 6.37 -11.43
N THR A 217 -5.47 7.24 -10.49
CA THR A 217 -5.20 6.88 -9.09
C THR A 217 -6.30 7.44 -8.17
N ALA A 218 -6.92 6.57 -7.38
CA ALA A 218 -7.86 6.94 -6.33
C ALA A 218 -7.27 6.66 -4.95
N GLY A 219 -6.49 7.60 -4.45
CA GLY A 219 -5.69 7.50 -3.25
C GLY A 219 -4.20 7.38 -3.57
N THR A 220 -3.57 8.50 -3.91
CA THR A 220 -2.12 8.52 -4.19
C THR A 220 -1.32 8.12 -2.96
N THR A 221 -0.22 7.39 -3.17
CA THR A 221 0.61 6.87 -2.07
C THR A 221 1.19 7.98 -1.20
N ASP A 222 1.54 9.11 -1.80
CA ASP A 222 2.22 10.20 -1.09
C ASP A 222 1.27 11.15 -0.38
N GLU A 223 0.11 11.42 -0.96
CA GLU A 223 -0.78 12.47 -0.49
C GLU A 223 -2.20 11.98 -0.17
N GLY A 224 -2.56 10.74 -0.57
CA GLY A 224 -3.92 10.22 -0.42
C GLY A 224 -4.95 10.91 -1.33
N LEU A 225 -4.53 11.56 -2.40
CA LEU A 225 -5.40 12.31 -3.29
C LEU A 225 -6.09 11.41 -4.31
N ILE A 226 -7.23 11.87 -4.81
CA ILE A 226 -8.03 11.17 -5.81
C ILE A 226 -7.98 11.98 -7.09
N ASP A 227 -7.60 11.34 -8.20
CA ASP A 227 -7.65 11.94 -9.53
C ASP A 227 -9.09 12.32 -9.93
N PRO A 228 -9.30 13.27 -10.84
CA PRO A 228 -10.63 13.68 -11.28
C PRO A 228 -11.27 12.63 -12.19
N LEU A 229 -11.71 11.49 -11.59
CA LEU A 229 -12.15 10.29 -12.29
C LEU A 229 -13.18 10.53 -13.39
N PRO A 230 -14.26 11.34 -13.17
CA PRO A 230 -15.24 11.58 -14.22
C PRO A 230 -14.66 12.23 -15.47
N GLN A 231 -13.81 13.24 -15.29
CA GLN A 231 -13.19 13.97 -16.39
C GLN A 231 -12.17 13.11 -17.14
N LEU A 232 -11.39 12.27 -16.41
CA LEU A 232 -10.45 11.35 -17.03
C LEU A 232 -11.18 10.24 -17.80
N ALA A 233 -12.32 9.74 -17.29
CA ALA A 233 -13.17 8.78 -17.96
C ALA A 233 -13.76 9.35 -19.27
N GLU A 234 -14.26 10.60 -19.23
CA GLU A 234 -14.78 11.31 -20.41
C GLU A 234 -13.70 11.46 -21.48
N VAL A 235 -12.52 11.94 -21.09
CA VAL A 235 -11.37 12.08 -22.02
C VAL A 235 -10.99 10.73 -22.61
N ALA A 236 -10.81 9.68 -21.79
CA ALA A 236 -10.46 8.35 -22.26
C ALA A 236 -11.50 7.81 -23.25
N ALA A 237 -12.79 7.93 -22.94
CA ALA A 237 -13.88 7.50 -23.80
C ALA A 237 -13.89 8.24 -25.15
N GLY A 238 -13.57 9.54 -25.16
CA GLY A 238 -13.47 10.35 -26.38
C GLY A 238 -12.43 9.86 -27.39
N PHE A 239 -11.40 9.15 -26.92
CA PHE A 239 -10.37 8.53 -27.75
C PHE A 239 -10.54 7.00 -27.90
N GLY A 240 -11.60 6.40 -27.35
CA GLY A 240 -11.78 4.95 -27.33
C GLY A 240 -10.75 4.22 -26.46
N ALA A 241 -10.08 4.94 -25.54
CA ALA A 241 -9.14 4.37 -24.60
C ALA A 241 -9.88 3.73 -23.40
N GLU A 242 -9.31 2.65 -22.86
CA GLU A 242 -9.80 2.01 -21.64
C GLU A 242 -9.31 2.76 -20.39
N LEU A 243 -10.12 2.77 -19.34
CA LEU A 243 -9.75 3.32 -18.04
C LEU A 243 -9.59 2.20 -17.01
N HIS A 244 -8.47 2.15 -16.33
CA HIS A 244 -8.25 1.40 -15.09
C HIS A 244 -8.08 2.38 -13.93
N VAL A 245 -8.63 2.06 -12.75
CA VAL A 245 -8.43 2.86 -11.56
C VAL A 245 -7.65 2.07 -10.52
N ASP A 246 -6.44 2.56 -10.20
CA ASP A 246 -5.70 2.11 -9.03
C ASP A 246 -6.28 2.79 -7.79
N ALA A 247 -7.22 2.12 -7.15
CA ALA A 247 -7.83 2.51 -5.89
C ALA A 247 -7.31 1.65 -4.72
N ALA A 248 -6.07 1.15 -4.81
CA ALA A 248 -5.48 0.29 -3.78
C ALA A 248 -5.57 0.90 -2.37
N TYR A 249 -5.55 2.21 -2.27
CA TYR A 249 -5.78 2.92 -1.01
C TYR A 249 -7.24 3.38 -0.85
N GLY A 250 -7.81 4.02 -1.85
CA GLY A 250 -9.11 4.70 -1.73
C GLY A 250 -10.33 3.80 -1.94
N GLY A 251 -10.17 2.62 -2.54
CA GLY A 251 -11.30 1.74 -2.88
C GLY A 251 -12.25 1.44 -1.72
N PRO A 252 -11.76 1.19 -0.49
CA PRO A 252 -12.63 0.97 0.66
C PRO A 252 -13.54 2.15 1.06
N LEU A 253 -13.33 3.37 0.54
CA LEU A 253 -14.31 4.47 0.68
C LEU A 253 -15.69 4.09 0.14
N LEU A 254 -15.76 3.17 -0.82
CA LEU A 254 -17.02 2.66 -1.41
C LEU A 254 -17.92 1.93 -0.39
N PHE A 255 -17.38 1.48 0.74
CA PHE A 255 -18.20 0.88 1.80
C PHE A 255 -18.98 1.93 2.60
N SER A 256 -18.55 3.18 2.63
CA SER A 256 -19.24 4.28 3.29
C SER A 256 -20.17 5.01 2.32
N ARG A 257 -21.40 5.29 2.75
CA ARG A 257 -22.36 6.09 1.95
C ARG A 257 -21.91 7.55 1.80
N ASP A 258 -21.26 8.07 2.83
CA ASP A 258 -20.84 9.48 2.88
C ASP A 258 -19.54 9.72 2.10
N LEU A 259 -18.66 8.71 2.03
CA LEU A 259 -17.36 8.82 1.36
C LEU A 259 -17.36 8.27 -0.07
N ALA A 260 -18.26 7.35 -0.42
CA ALA A 260 -18.36 6.81 -1.77
C ALA A 260 -18.48 7.87 -2.88
N PRO A 261 -19.18 9.01 -2.67
CA PRO A 261 -19.23 10.08 -3.65
C PRO A 261 -17.89 10.69 -4.05
N LEU A 262 -16.85 10.56 -3.19
CA LEU A 262 -15.49 10.99 -3.53
C LEU A 262 -14.88 10.18 -4.69
N LEU A 263 -15.41 8.98 -4.93
CA LEU A 263 -14.98 8.07 -6.00
C LEU A 263 -15.94 8.08 -7.20
N HIS A 264 -16.83 9.07 -7.31
CA HIS A 264 -17.75 9.19 -8.45
C HIS A 264 -16.97 9.11 -9.78
N GLY A 265 -17.48 8.31 -10.72
CA GLY A 265 -16.81 8.02 -11.99
C GLY A 265 -15.97 6.73 -11.99
N ILE A 266 -15.69 6.14 -10.81
CA ILE A 266 -14.92 4.89 -10.72
C ILE A 266 -15.61 3.72 -11.44
N GLU A 267 -16.93 3.71 -11.47
CA GLU A 267 -17.78 2.74 -12.14
C GLU A 267 -17.66 2.75 -13.67
N GLN A 268 -17.04 3.79 -14.23
CA GLN A 268 -16.78 3.89 -15.68
C GLN A 268 -15.53 3.11 -16.11
N ALA A 269 -14.65 2.77 -15.15
CA ALA A 269 -13.45 2.01 -15.41
C ALA A 269 -13.78 0.57 -15.87
N VAL A 270 -12.94 0.01 -16.75
CA VAL A 270 -13.04 -1.41 -17.14
C VAL A 270 -12.56 -2.33 -16.02
N SER A 271 -11.70 -1.82 -15.15
CA SER A 271 -11.20 -2.55 -13.97
C SER A 271 -10.76 -1.58 -12.85
N VAL A 272 -10.88 -2.05 -11.62
CA VAL A 272 -10.52 -1.29 -10.40
C VAL A 272 -9.74 -2.19 -9.45
N THR A 273 -8.57 -1.70 -9.03
CA THR A 273 -7.76 -2.33 -7.96
C THR A 273 -8.10 -1.72 -6.62
N TYR A 274 -8.25 -2.53 -5.57
CA TYR A 274 -8.29 -2.04 -4.18
C TYR A 274 -7.79 -3.05 -3.17
N ASP A 275 -7.23 -2.56 -2.03
CA ASP A 275 -6.58 -3.40 -1.04
C ASP A 275 -7.33 -3.42 0.30
N LEU A 276 -7.82 -4.59 0.68
CA LEU A 276 -8.47 -4.79 1.97
C LEU A 276 -7.45 -4.97 3.12
N HIS A 277 -6.17 -5.19 2.82
CA HIS A 277 -5.11 -5.17 3.83
C HIS A 277 -4.60 -3.75 4.18
N LYS A 278 -5.23 -2.71 3.62
CA LYS A 278 -5.07 -1.29 3.98
C LYS A 278 -6.29 -0.83 4.78
N LEU A 279 -7.20 -0.06 4.20
CA LEU A 279 -8.46 0.36 4.81
C LEU A 279 -9.55 -0.75 4.79
N GLY A 280 -9.19 -1.96 5.10
CA GLY A 280 -10.03 -3.14 5.28
C GLY A 280 -9.49 -4.00 6.40
N TRP A 281 -8.32 -3.64 6.94
CA TRP A 281 -7.68 -4.23 8.12
C TRP A 281 -7.55 -5.76 8.06
N GLN A 282 -7.36 -6.29 6.85
CA GLN A 282 -7.06 -7.71 6.67
C GLN A 282 -5.57 -7.98 6.89
N PRO A 283 -5.19 -9.13 7.43
CA PRO A 283 -3.81 -9.61 7.27
C PRO A 283 -3.40 -9.62 5.79
N VAL A 284 -2.15 -9.25 5.49
CA VAL A 284 -1.58 -9.38 4.14
C VAL A 284 -1.51 -10.87 3.79
N ALA A 285 -1.92 -11.34 2.61
CA ALA A 285 -2.33 -10.63 1.42
C ALA A 285 -3.88 -10.52 1.32
N ALA A 286 -4.40 -9.38 0.86
CA ALA A 286 -5.83 -9.21 0.62
C ALA A 286 -6.07 -8.04 -0.36
N GLY A 287 -5.66 -8.23 -1.62
CA GLY A 287 -5.98 -7.35 -2.73
C GLY A 287 -7.18 -7.85 -3.50
N VAL A 288 -7.82 -6.96 -4.23
CA VAL A 288 -8.97 -7.24 -5.10
C VAL A 288 -8.76 -6.54 -6.44
N LEU A 289 -9.01 -7.25 -7.52
CA LEU A 289 -9.21 -6.67 -8.83
C LEU A 289 -10.67 -6.90 -9.23
N ALA A 290 -11.47 -5.84 -9.27
CA ALA A 290 -12.81 -5.86 -9.81
C ALA A 290 -12.77 -5.54 -11.31
N VAL A 291 -13.56 -6.25 -12.10
CA VAL A 291 -13.73 -6.02 -13.54
C VAL A 291 -15.22 -5.77 -13.85
N ARG A 292 -15.47 -4.84 -14.74
CA ARG A 292 -16.84 -4.46 -15.13
C ARG A 292 -17.53 -5.56 -15.94
N ASP A 293 -16.74 -6.37 -16.64
CA ASP A 293 -17.22 -7.50 -17.44
C ASP A 293 -16.34 -8.73 -17.15
N ARG A 294 -16.98 -9.77 -16.58
CA ARG A 294 -16.34 -11.06 -16.22
C ARG A 294 -15.71 -11.77 -17.39
N THR A 295 -16.18 -11.54 -18.62
CA THR A 295 -15.59 -12.15 -19.82
C THR A 295 -14.13 -11.77 -20.01
N SER A 296 -13.72 -10.62 -19.48
CA SER A 296 -12.31 -10.19 -19.46
C SER A 296 -11.41 -11.17 -18.72
N LEU A 297 -11.91 -11.84 -17.66
CA LEU A 297 -11.13 -12.81 -16.87
C LEU A 297 -10.84 -14.09 -17.67
N GLY A 298 -11.53 -14.35 -18.77
CA GLY A 298 -11.27 -15.47 -19.66
C GLY A 298 -9.82 -15.51 -20.18
N ALA A 299 -9.16 -14.36 -20.26
CA ALA A 299 -7.72 -14.28 -20.59
C ALA A 299 -6.78 -14.96 -19.56
N LEU A 300 -7.26 -15.21 -18.34
CA LEU A 300 -6.53 -15.93 -17.29
C LEU A 300 -6.72 -17.43 -17.36
N SER A 301 -7.70 -17.92 -18.13
CA SER A 301 -8.02 -19.34 -18.25
C SER A 301 -6.95 -20.06 -19.07
N LEU A 302 -6.01 -20.69 -18.39
CA LEU A 302 -5.02 -21.59 -18.96
C LEU A 302 -5.48 -23.03 -18.70
N ARG A 303 -5.53 -23.84 -19.75
CA ARG A 303 -5.89 -25.24 -19.64
C ARG A 303 -4.69 -26.07 -19.14
N ALA A 304 -4.94 -26.91 -18.16
CA ALA A 304 -3.98 -27.88 -17.67
C ALA A 304 -4.72 -29.18 -17.34
N ASP A 305 -4.60 -30.18 -18.23
CA ASP A 305 -5.34 -31.46 -18.16
C ASP A 305 -5.21 -32.19 -16.82
N TYR A 306 -4.14 -31.96 -16.08
CA TYR A 306 -3.90 -32.60 -14.78
C TYR A 306 -4.62 -31.91 -13.60
N LEU A 307 -5.19 -30.72 -13.79
CA LEU A 307 -5.89 -29.95 -12.75
C LEU A 307 -7.37 -29.73 -13.07
N ASN A 308 -7.69 -29.41 -14.31
CA ASN A 308 -9.02 -29.07 -14.76
C ASN A 308 -9.24 -29.60 -16.18
N ALA A 309 -9.47 -30.92 -16.27
CA ALA A 309 -9.76 -31.61 -17.53
C ALA A 309 -11.10 -31.13 -18.12
N ASP A 310 -11.21 -31.13 -19.45
CA ASP A 310 -12.43 -30.65 -20.13
C ASP A 310 -13.66 -31.50 -19.74
N ASP A 311 -13.52 -32.81 -19.57
CA ASP A 311 -14.57 -33.73 -19.15
C ASP A 311 -15.03 -33.51 -17.70
N ASP A 312 -14.13 -33.10 -16.79
CA ASP A 312 -14.47 -32.71 -15.42
C ASP A 312 -15.30 -31.42 -15.43
N THR A 313 -14.91 -30.44 -16.25
CA THR A 313 -15.64 -29.18 -16.39
C THR A 313 -17.03 -29.41 -17.03
N GLU A 314 -17.12 -30.29 -18.03
CA GLU A 314 -18.40 -30.71 -18.66
C GLU A 314 -19.26 -31.47 -17.63
N ALA A 315 -18.67 -32.22 -16.70
CA ALA A 315 -19.36 -32.90 -15.61
C ALA A 315 -19.80 -31.95 -14.46
N GLY A 316 -19.44 -30.66 -14.52
CA GLY A 316 -19.88 -29.61 -13.59
C GLY A 316 -18.89 -29.28 -12.49
N LEU A 317 -17.64 -29.73 -12.57
CA LEU A 317 -16.57 -29.29 -11.67
C LEU A 317 -16.02 -27.95 -12.14
N PRO A 318 -16.06 -26.87 -11.33
CA PRO A 318 -15.63 -25.55 -11.79
C PRO A 318 -14.10 -25.47 -11.95
N ASP A 319 -13.67 -24.86 -13.06
CA ASP A 319 -12.27 -24.47 -13.25
C ASP A 319 -11.92 -23.26 -12.39
N LEU A 320 -10.94 -23.43 -11.48
CA LEU A 320 -10.45 -22.39 -10.58
C LEU A 320 -9.16 -21.71 -11.07
N LEU A 321 -8.49 -22.22 -12.10
CA LEU A 321 -7.24 -21.64 -12.64
C LEU A 321 -7.46 -20.24 -13.22
N GLY A 322 -8.60 -20.01 -13.87
CA GLY A 322 -8.97 -18.70 -14.43
C GLY A 322 -9.21 -17.59 -13.39
N ARG A 323 -9.09 -17.89 -12.10
CA ARG A 323 -9.29 -16.92 -11.01
C ARG A 323 -8.00 -16.27 -10.51
N SER A 324 -6.84 -16.60 -11.07
CA SER A 324 -5.53 -16.07 -10.66
C SER A 324 -4.47 -16.31 -11.73
N ILE A 325 -3.38 -15.52 -11.69
CA ILE A 325 -2.13 -15.81 -12.41
C ILE A 325 -1.25 -16.82 -11.65
N ARG A 326 -1.64 -17.19 -10.44
CA ARG A 326 -0.96 -18.18 -9.58
C ARG A 326 -1.70 -19.50 -9.68
N THR A 327 -0.99 -20.61 -9.85
CA THR A 327 -1.60 -21.94 -9.75
C THR A 327 -1.97 -22.21 -8.31
N SER A 328 -1.00 -22.54 -7.46
CA SER A 328 -1.29 -22.75 -6.04
C SER A 328 -1.53 -21.43 -5.32
N ARG A 329 -2.69 -21.29 -4.71
CA ARG A 329 -3.06 -20.11 -3.95
C ARG A 329 -3.86 -20.46 -2.70
N ARG A 330 -3.60 -19.71 -1.68
CA ARG A 330 -4.24 -19.82 -0.38
C ARG A 330 -5.66 -19.22 -0.41
N PRO A 331 -6.61 -19.71 0.40
CA PRO A 331 -7.96 -19.15 0.47
C PRO A 331 -8.00 -17.86 1.30
N ASP A 332 -7.30 -16.81 0.85
CA ASP A 332 -7.28 -15.49 1.51
C ASP A 332 -8.68 -14.86 1.62
N VAL A 333 -9.61 -15.34 0.83
CA VAL A 333 -11.02 -14.96 0.89
C VAL A 333 -11.69 -15.27 2.24
N LEU A 334 -11.23 -16.26 3.01
CA LEU A 334 -11.86 -16.66 4.28
C LEU A 334 -11.83 -15.53 5.32
N LYS A 335 -10.72 -14.83 5.45
CA LYS A 335 -10.60 -13.67 6.34
C LYS A 335 -11.46 -12.50 5.88
N ILE A 336 -11.55 -12.28 4.57
CA ILE A 336 -12.42 -11.26 3.97
C ILE A 336 -13.89 -11.58 4.25
N ALA A 337 -14.32 -12.81 3.94
CA ALA A 337 -15.68 -13.28 4.21
C ALA A 337 -16.08 -13.12 5.67
N THR A 338 -15.19 -13.51 6.60
CA THR A 338 -15.41 -13.39 8.04
C THR A 338 -15.63 -11.94 8.44
N THR A 339 -14.79 -11.03 7.96
CA THR A 339 -14.88 -9.60 8.28
C THR A 339 -16.15 -8.98 7.70
N LEU A 340 -16.46 -9.24 6.43
CA LEU A 340 -17.66 -8.70 5.79
C LEU A 340 -18.95 -9.19 6.46
N ARG A 341 -19.00 -10.46 6.85
CA ARG A 341 -20.16 -11.02 7.57
C ARG A 341 -20.30 -10.47 8.98
N ALA A 342 -19.18 -10.24 9.67
CA ALA A 342 -19.19 -9.77 11.05
C ALA A 342 -19.56 -8.29 11.16
N LEU A 343 -19.06 -7.46 10.27
CA LEU A 343 -19.23 -6.01 10.30
C LEU A 343 -20.34 -5.50 9.38
N GLY A 344 -20.62 -6.22 8.30
CA GLY A 344 -21.46 -5.72 7.22
C GLY A 344 -20.83 -4.51 6.51
N ARG A 345 -21.53 -3.97 5.52
CA ARG A 345 -21.11 -2.77 4.79
C ARG A 345 -20.98 -1.56 5.74
N GLU A 346 -21.96 -1.37 6.61
CA GLU A 346 -22.00 -0.23 7.54
C GLU A 346 -20.86 -0.27 8.55
N GLY A 347 -20.53 -1.44 9.10
CA GLY A 347 -19.43 -1.56 10.05
C GLY A 347 -18.06 -1.33 9.40
N VAL A 348 -17.82 -1.84 8.19
CA VAL A 348 -16.58 -1.54 7.44
C VAL A 348 -16.53 -0.06 7.08
N GLY A 349 -17.63 0.50 6.55
CA GLY A 349 -17.74 1.93 6.21
C GLY A 349 -17.46 2.83 7.39
N GLY A 350 -18.05 2.53 8.57
CA GLY A 350 -17.83 3.31 9.80
C GLY A 350 -16.37 3.31 10.28
N LEU A 351 -15.64 2.21 10.09
CA LEU A 351 -14.20 2.18 10.38
C LEU A 351 -13.40 3.05 9.39
N VAL A 352 -13.78 3.06 8.10
CA VAL A 352 -13.16 3.93 7.10
C VAL A 352 -13.44 5.41 7.41
N GLU A 353 -14.69 5.75 7.73
CA GLU A 353 -15.11 7.10 8.15
C GLU A 353 -14.32 7.56 9.37
N HIS A 354 -14.13 6.69 10.36
CA HIS A 354 -13.32 6.99 11.54
C HIS A 354 -11.88 7.37 11.18
N CYS A 355 -11.22 6.65 10.29
CA CYS A 355 -9.86 6.97 9.84
C CYS A 355 -9.80 8.32 9.11
N VAL A 356 -10.78 8.60 8.24
CA VAL A 356 -10.87 9.88 7.51
C VAL A 356 -11.13 11.04 8.47
N ASP A 357 -12.05 10.88 9.44
CA ASP A 357 -12.33 11.91 10.45
C ASP A 357 -11.13 12.14 11.38
N THR A 358 -10.45 11.07 11.79
CA THR A 358 -9.20 11.16 12.58
C THR A 358 -8.14 11.95 11.84
N ALA A 359 -7.97 11.73 10.53
CA ALA A 359 -7.00 12.49 9.73
C ALA A 359 -7.37 13.97 9.61
N ARG A 360 -8.67 14.28 9.44
CA ARG A 360 -9.16 15.67 9.41
C ARG A 360 -8.88 16.39 10.73
N ARG A 361 -9.20 15.74 11.88
CA ARG A 361 -8.94 16.32 13.21
C ARG A 361 -7.45 16.41 13.54
N PHE A 362 -6.64 15.46 13.05
CA PHE A 362 -5.19 15.54 13.18
C PHE A 362 -4.63 16.71 12.38
N ALA A 363 -5.11 16.94 11.15
CA ALA A 363 -4.76 18.11 10.34
C ALA A 363 -5.07 19.42 11.06
N GLU A 364 -6.26 19.52 11.69
CA GLU A 364 -6.62 20.70 12.54
C GLU A 364 -5.70 20.84 13.77
N SER A 365 -5.20 19.73 14.30
CA SER A 365 -4.25 19.77 15.43
C SER A 365 -2.88 20.26 14.99
N VAL A 366 -2.45 19.91 13.77
CA VAL A 366 -1.24 20.49 13.16
C VAL A 366 -1.41 21.99 12.93
N ASP A 367 -2.54 22.44 12.38
CA ASP A 367 -2.81 23.86 12.10
C ASP A 367 -2.82 24.72 13.39
N ARG A 368 -3.20 24.13 14.53
CA ARG A 368 -3.18 24.81 15.84
C ARG A 368 -1.83 24.74 16.55
N HIS A 369 -0.89 23.93 16.06
CA HIS A 369 0.38 23.72 16.72
C HIS A 369 1.36 24.86 16.42
N PRO A 370 1.96 25.56 17.44
CA PRO A 370 2.75 26.77 17.22
C PRO A 370 4.08 26.57 16.48
N ALA A 371 4.55 25.32 16.35
CA ALA A 371 5.83 25.00 15.71
C ALA A 371 5.71 24.17 14.42
N LEU A 372 4.48 23.86 14.00
CA LEU A 372 4.23 23.03 12.82
C LEU A 372 3.28 23.73 11.86
N ARG A 373 3.35 23.36 10.59
CA ARG A 373 2.34 23.73 9.60
C ARG A 373 1.97 22.52 8.75
N ARG A 374 0.77 22.53 8.24
CA ARG A 374 0.27 21.54 7.28
C ARG A 374 0.52 22.03 5.85
N ARG A 375 0.64 21.11 4.91
CA ARG A 375 0.55 21.42 3.49
C ARG A 375 -0.84 21.96 3.16
N ASP A 376 -0.89 22.99 2.32
CA ASP A 376 -2.16 23.59 1.88
C ASP A 376 -3.02 22.61 1.09
N GLY A 377 -4.33 22.82 1.15
CA GLY A 377 -5.34 21.99 0.49
C GLY A 377 -6.03 21.02 1.45
N ASP A 378 -6.93 20.21 0.90
CA ASP A 378 -7.62 19.19 1.66
C ASP A 378 -6.67 18.10 2.10
N ALA A 379 -6.90 17.54 3.29
CA ALA A 379 -6.28 16.28 3.68
C ALA A 379 -6.67 15.21 2.64
N GLY A 380 -5.72 14.40 2.25
CA GLY A 380 -6.02 13.20 1.47
C GLY A 380 -6.93 12.26 2.26
N ILE A 381 -7.24 11.09 1.75
CA ILE A 381 -8.18 10.13 2.36
C ILE A 381 -7.96 10.05 3.88
N SER A 382 -6.81 9.52 4.31
CA SER A 382 -6.39 9.54 5.72
C SER A 382 -4.89 9.86 5.85
N THR A 383 -4.36 10.69 4.92
CA THR A 383 -2.96 11.11 4.86
C THR A 383 -2.87 12.61 5.13
N VAL A 384 -1.97 13.01 6.03
CA VAL A 384 -1.68 14.41 6.37
C VAL A 384 -0.19 14.67 6.17
N LEU A 385 0.12 15.66 5.33
CA LEU A 385 1.48 16.17 5.15
C LEU A 385 1.68 17.40 6.03
N PHE A 386 2.76 17.39 6.80
CA PHE A 386 3.08 18.50 7.70
C PHE A 386 4.59 18.70 7.83
N ARG A 387 4.99 19.88 8.28
CA ARG A 387 6.38 20.31 8.31
C ARG A 387 6.62 21.22 9.52
N PRO A 388 7.79 21.12 10.20
CA PRO A 388 8.17 22.09 11.22
C PRO A 388 8.44 23.45 10.64
N LEU A 389 7.97 24.54 11.30
CA LEU A 389 8.29 25.92 10.93
C LEU A 389 9.80 26.21 10.99
N ALA A 390 10.55 25.50 11.83
CA ALA A 390 12.02 25.58 11.86
C ALA A 390 12.65 25.16 10.51
N ALA A 391 12.03 24.24 9.78
CA ALA A 391 12.52 23.86 8.46
C ALA A 391 12.29 24.98 7.42
N ASP A 392 11.19 25.74 7.55
CA ASP A 392 10.95 26.88 6.68
C ASP A 392 11.87 28.06 7.00
N ALA A 393 12.18 28.30 8.28
CA ALA A 393 13.19 29.27 8.66
C ALA A 393 14.55 28.96 8.04
N LEU A 394 14.94 27.66 8.00
CA LEU A 394 16.18 27.24 7.33
C LEU A 394 16.12 27.41 5.80
N VAL A 395 14.94 27.26 5.19
CA VAL A 395 14.78 27.58 3.76
C VAL A 395 15.11 29.05 3.49
N ASP A 396 14.61 29.96 4.31
CA ASP A 396 14.85 31.41 4.18
C ASP A 396 16.33 31.76 4.38
N GLU A 397 17.05 31.04 5.25
CA GLU A 397 18.44 31.31 5.59
C GLU A 397 19.44 30.62 4.66
N ALA A 398 19.17 29.37 4.24
CA ALA A 398 20.14 28.48 3.58
C ALA A 398 19.58 27.71 2.38
N GLY A 399 18.33 27.96 1.97
CA GLY A 399 17.68 27.37 0.81
C GLY A 399 16.90 26.07 1.11
N ASP A 400 16.13 25.59 0.11
CA ASP A 400 15.20 24.46 0.22
C ASP A 400 15.89 23.17 0.72
N GLU A 401 17.12 22.90 0.28
CA GLU A 401 17.87 21.70 0.69
C GLU A 401 18.13 21.64 2.20
N ALA A 402 18.37 22.79 2.86
CA ALA A 402 18.61 22.83 4.30
C ALA A 402 17.34 22.50 5.09
N GLY A 403 16.19 23.05 4.68
CA GLY A 403 14.91 22.74 5.27
C GLY A 403 14.51 21.28 5.08
N ASP A 404 14.73 20.71 3.90
CA ASP A 404 14.45 19.31 3.59
C ASP A 404 15.38 18.36 4.34
N ALA A 405 16.65 18.74 4.54
CA ALA A 405 17.61 17.99 5.35
C ALA A 405 17.14 17.88 6.81
N LEU A 406 16.62 18.96 7.41
CA LEU A 406 16.05 18.94 8.76
C LEU A 406 14.84 17.99 8.86
N VAL A 407 13.90 18.07 7.92
CA VAL A 407 12.73 17.16 7.88
C VAL A 407 13.17 15.70 7.79
N ALA A 408 14.16 15.41 6.93
CA ALA A 408 14.72 14.07 6.78
C ALA A 408 15.43 13.58 8.06
N ALA A 409 16.17 14.46 8.75
CA ALA A 409 16.87 14.14 9.99
C ALA A 409 15.90 13.81 11.13
N ILE A 410 14.86 14.64 11.35
CA ILE A 410 13.81 14.39 12.34
C ILE A 410 13.22 13.00 12.19
N ARG A 411 12.82 12.64 10.96
CA ARG A 411 12.26 11.32 10.69
C ARG A 411 13.25 10.20 11.02
N ARG A 412 14.51 10.31 10.60
CA ARG A 412 15.53 9.27 10.84
C ARG A 412 15.82 9.07 12.31
N GLU A 413 15.92 10.15 13.08
CA GLU A 413 16.22 10.05 14.51
C GLU A 413 15.06 9.45 15.29
N LEU A 414 13.81 9.89 15.06
CA LEU A 414 12.63 9.32 15.70
C LEU A 414 12.48 7.82 15.36
N LEU A 415 12.84 7.42 14.14
CA LEU A 415 12.83 6.03 13.71
C LEU A 415 13.92 5.22 14.43
N ALA A 416 15.16 5.72 14.48
CA ALA A 416 16.29 5.03 15.12
C ALA A 416 16.11 4.89 16.65
N GLU A 417 15.49 5.88 17.27
CA GLU A 417 15.13 5.84 18.69
C GLU A 417 13.93 4.95 19.01
N GLY A 418 13.23 4.44 18.00
CA GLY A 418 12.02 3.64 18.18
C GLY A 418 10.82 4.43 18.73
N ARG A 419 10.84 5.77 18.66
CA ARG A 419 9.83 6.64 19.29
C ARG A 419 8.62 6.92 18.39
N ALA A 420 8.82 6.99 17.07
CA ALA A 420 7.76 7.19 16.11
C ALA A 420 8.14 6.66 14.71
N VAL A 421 7.14 6.24 13.95
CA VAL A 421 7.28 5.83 12.55
C VAL A 421 6.46 6.77 11.68
N LEU A 422 7.14 7.71 11.02
CA LEU A 422 6.54 8.65 10.08
C LEU A 422 7.04 8.35 8.66
N GLY A 423 6.18 8.54 7.69
CA GLY A 423 6.54 8.59 6.28
C GLY A 423 7.14 9.93 5.88
N ARG A 424 7.53 10.03 4.61
CA ARG A 424 7.90 11.28 3.95
C ARG A 424 7.34 11.31 2.54
N ALA A 425 7.09 12.50 2.03
CA ALA A 425 6.65 12.72 0.66
C ALA A 425 7.26 14.03 0.12
N VAL A 426 7.50 14.09 -1.17
CA VAL A 426 7.83 15.33 -1.88
C VAL A 426 6.56 15.84 -2.54
N ALA A 427 6.05 16.97 -2.08
CA ALA A 427 4.82 17.55 -2.58
C ALA A 427 4.97 19.06 -2.84
N GLU A 428 4.14 19.56 -3.74
CA GLU A 428 4.08 20.98 -4.10
C GLU A 428 3.58 21.80 -2.90
N ASP A 429 4.31 22.85 -2.55
CA ASP A 429 3.94 23.83 -1.51
C ASP A 429 3.11 24.98 -2.12
N HIS A 430 2.65 25.92 -1.29
CA HIS A 430 1.83 27.07 -1.68
C HIS A 430 2.48 27.98 -2.74
N ASP A 431 3.80 28.02 -2.80
CA ASP A 431 4.59 28.79 -3.77
C ASP A 431 4.92 28.02 -5.06
N GLY A 432 4.40 26.80 -5.23
CA GLY A 432 4.65 25.94 -6.38
C GLY A 432 5.99 25.18 -6.32
N VAL A 433 6.78 25.37 -5.26
CA VAL A 433 8.05 24.65 -5.06
C VAL A 433 7.78 23.29 -4.44
N ARG A 434 8.46 22.26 -4.91
CA ARG A 434 8.36 20.93 -4.33
C ARG A 434 9.33 20.77 -3.17
N ARG A 435 8.80 20.49 -1.98
CA ARG A 435 9.55 20.31 -0.74
C ARG A 435 9.28 18.96 -0.10
N LEU A 436 10.20 18.55 0.77
CA LEU A 436 10.04 17.34 1.58
C LEU A 436 9.12 17.60 2.78
N TRP A 437 8.14 16.74 2.98
CA TRP A 437 7.18 16.77 4.08
C TRP A 437 7.28 15.52 4.93
N LEU A 438 7.01 15.63 6.22
CA LEU A 438 6.63 14.50 7.04
C LEU A 438 5.23 14.06 6.64
N LYS A 439 5.01 12.74 6.59
CA LYS A 439 3.74 12.16 6.20
C LYS A 439 3.20 11.27 7.32
N ALA A 440 2.03 11.61 7.83
CA ALA A 440 1.22 10.73 8.68
C ALA A 440 0.13 10.10 7.83
N THR A 441 0.08 8.76 7.80
CA THR A 441 -0.97 7.98 7.14
C THR A 441 -1.74 7.22 8.22
N LEU A 442 -2.97 7.62 8.47
CA LEU A 442 -3.74 7.25 9.64
C LEU A 442 -4.74 6.14 9.31
N LEU A 443 -4.32 4.89 9.50
CA LEU A 443 -5.11 3.69 9.20
C LEU A 443 -5.49 2.90 10.45
N HIS A 444 -5.20 3.42 11.63
CA HIS A 444 -5.57 2.73 12.86
C HIS A 444 -7.11 2.83 13.09
N PRO A 445 -7.85 1.71 13.17
CA PRO A 445 -9.32 1.72 13.13
C PRO A 445 -9.98 2.24 14.42
N ARG A 446 -9.18 2.58 15.44
CA ARG A 446 -9.69 3.05 16.74
C ARG A 446 -8.89 4.20 17.36
N ALA A 447 -7.72 4.56 16.80
CA ALA A 447 -6.97 5.71 17.30
C ALA A 447 -7.72 7.01 16.99
N THR A 448 -7.63 7.96 17.90
CA THR A 448 -8.20 9.30 17.78
C THR A 448 -7.12 10.34 17.54
N ALA A 449 -7.51 11.56 17.17
CA ALA A 449 -6.56 12.66 17.01
C ALA A 449 -5.84 13.01 18.33
N ASP A 450 -6.47 12.76 19.48
CA ASP A 450 -5.85 12.97 20.79
C ASP A 450 -4.74 11.97 21.08
N ASP A 451 -4.90 10.72 20.63
CA ASP A 451 -3.86 9.69 20.75
C ASP A 451 -2.62 10.01 19.89
N LEU A 452 -2.80 10.84 18.85
CA LEU A 452 -1.74 11.29 17.94
C LEU A 452 -1.06 12.59 18.39
N ARG A 453 -1.59 13.31 19.39
CA ARG A 453 -1.00 14.56 19.89
C ARG A 453 0.45 14.40 20.35
N PRO A 454 0.85 13.32 21.06
CA PRO A 454 2.26 13.10 21.43
C PRO A 454 3.20 13.03 20.22
N LEU A 455 2.72 12.61 19.06
CA LEU A 455 3.52 12.57 17.84
C LEU A 455 3.91 13.98 17.37
N LEU A 456 3.00 14.97 17.45
CA LEU A 456 3.28 16.35 17.10
C LEU A 456 4.32 16.97 18.03
N GLU A 457 4.19 16.71 19.34
CA GLU A 457 5.16 17.20 20.34
C GLU A 457 6.55 16.60 20.12
N LEU A 458 6.64 15.29 19.79
CA LEU A 458 7.90 14.63 19.46
C LEU A 458 8.59 15.26 18.24
N VAL A 459 7.82 15.57 17.19
CA VAL A 459 8.35 16.22 15.99
C VAL A 459 8.83 17.64 16.32
N ALA A 460 8.04 18.42 17.06
CA ALA A 460 8.38 19.80 17.42
C ALA A 460 9.61 19.87 18.34
N GLU A 461 9.71 18.96 19.33
CA GLU A 461 10.87 18.82 20.21
C GLU A 461 12.14 18.52 19.41
N ARG A 462 12.04 17.53 18.50
CA ARG A 462 13.19 17.12 17.68
C ARG A 462 13.62 18.22 16.70
N ALA A 463 12.65 18.92 16.11
CA ALA A 463 12.95 20.05 15.23
C ALA A 463 13.73 21.16 15.94
N ARG A 464 13.36 21.50 17.18
CA ARG A 464 14.09 22.47 18.00
C ARG A 464 15.51 22.01 18.29
N SER A 465 15.66 20.76 18.76
CA SER A 465 16.97 20.19 19.12
C SER A 465 17.95 20.15 17.94
N LEU A 466 17.45 19.90 16.72
CA LEU A 466 18.29 19.82 15.51
C LEU A 466 18.55 21.19 14.87
N ALA A 467 17.67 22.17 15.07
CA ALA A 467 17.85 23.52 14.56
C ALA A 467 18.77 24.40 15.46
N GLU A 468 18.93 24.03 16.73
CA GLU A 468 19.89 24.71 17.61
C GLU A 468 21.34 24.38 17.21
N PRO A 469 22.25 25.37 17.06
CA PRO A 469 23.65 25.09 16.78
C PRO A 469 24.22 24.21 17.89
N GLN A 470 24.66 23.00 17.55
CA GLN A 470 25.33 22.14 18.50
C GLN A 470 26.62 22.89 19.01
N PRO A 471 26.85 23.00 20.32
CA PRO A 471 28.10 23.53 20.81
C PRO A 471 29.23 22.68 20.22
N ALA A 472 30.19 23.33 19.52
CA ALA A 472 31.32 22.66 18.90
C ALA A 472 31.95 21.72 19.92
N THR A 473 31.86 20.42 19.69
CA THR A 473 32.57 19.47 20.54
C THR A 473 34.06 19.72 20.37
N ALA A 474 34.78 19.88 21.47
CA ALA A 474 36.21 20.22 21.55
C ALA A 474 37.13 19.14 20.90
N GLY A 475 36.64 18.38 19.95
CA GLY A 475 37.31 17.30 19.24
C GLY A 475 37.65 17.60 17.77
N ASP A 476 37.03 18.61 17.13
CA ASP A 476 37.21 18.85 15.68
C ASP A 476 38.37 19.79 15.30
N ALA A 477 39.21 20.14 16.25
CA ALA A 477 40.35 21.03 16.01
C ALA A 477 41.67 20.31 15.60
N VAL A 478 41.60 18.99 15.30
CA VAL A 478 42.80 18.23 14.88
C VAL A 478 42.50 17.38 13.64
N ALA A 479 42.27 17.98 12.49
CA ALA A 479 42.39 17.31 11.22
C ALA A 479 42.49 18.30 10.03
N ALA A 480 43.42 19.25 10.12
CA ALA A 480 43.79 20.06 8.96
C ALA A 480 45.29 19.96 8.75
N THR A 481 45.81 18.79 8.41
CA THR A 481 47.07 18.62 7.70
C THR A 481 47.23 17.16 7.25
N LEU A 482 46.88 16.87 6.00
CA LEU A 482 47.44 15.72 5.28
C LEU A 482 47.88 16.19 3.88
N PRO A 483 49.08 15.83 3.43
CA PRO A 483 49.60 16.18 2.10
C PRO A 483 49.03 15.25 1.03
N GLY A 484 48.97 15.79 -0.21
CA GLY A 484 48.40 15.14 -1.37
C GLY A 484 49.07 13.81 -1.73
N GLN A 485 48.25 12.92 -2.25
CA GLN A 485 48.67 11.83 -3.15
C GLN A 485 47.88 11.80 -4.45
N GLN A 486 48.63 11.58 -5.50
CA GLN A 486 48.28 11.62 -6.89
C GLN A 486 47.36 10.47 -7.32
N GLY A 487 46.64 10.70 -8.38
CA GLY A 487 45.65 9.86 -8.99
C GLY A 487 46.08 8.46 -9.44
N ALA A 488 45.08 7.62 -9.53
CA ALA A 488 45.01 6.50 -10.46
C ALA A 488 43.56 6.33 -10.90
N GLY A 489 43.33 6.46 -12.21
CA GLY A 489 42.03 6.29 -12.83
C GLY A 489 41.55 4.84 -12.77
N LEU A 490 40.26 4.67 -12.71
CA LEU A 490 39.62 3.41 -13.03
C LEU A 490 38.44 3.66 -13.97
N GLU A 491 38.54 2.94 -15.08
CA GLU A 491 37.60 2.95 -16.21
C GLU A 491 36.22 2.47 -15.84
N THR A 492 35.24 3.13 -16.41
CA THR A 492 33.82 2.72 -16.45
C THR A 492 33.65 1.48 -17.33
N VAL A 493 33.01 0.44 -16.80
CA VAL A 493 32.42 -0.63 -17.61
C VAL A 493 30.90 -0.51 -17.47
N SER A 494 30.27 -0.19 -18.62
CA SER A 494 28.84 -0.29 -18.85
C SER A 494 28.43 -1.75 -19.07
N VAL A 495 27.39 -2.22 -18.38
CA VAL A 495 26.43 -3.21 -18.90
C VAL A 495 25.05 -2.81 -18.38
#